data_fe49189b169e801a2daa22b26d1d067c
#
_entry.id   fe49189b169e801a2daa22b26d1d067c
#
_cell.length_a   1.000
_cell.length_b   1.000
_cell.length_c   1.000
_cell.angle_alpha   90.00
_cell.angle_beta   90.00
_cell.angle_gamma   90.00
#
_symmetry.space_group_name_H-M   'P 1'
#
loop_
_entity.id
_entity.type
_entity.pdbx_description
1 polymer ?
#
loop_
_entity_poly.entity_id
_entity_poly.type
_entity_poly.pdbx_seq_one_letter_code
_entity_poly.pdbx_strand_id
1 'polypeptide(L)'
;MMTTRPNDRRRHPRSDVSWLVVVEAGKRRFLLQTVDISARGAKVRPRERLDIGTPAQLRFRPPDGTPFNVPALVWRTDSDGLAFLFMGDIQDRLRRSGRLLAS
;
A
#
# COMPACT_ATOMS: atom_id res chain seq x y z
N MET A 1 -2.76 -11.80 -26.47
CA MET A 1 -2.86 -11.38 -26.04
C MET A 1 -2.68 -10.63 -25.55
N MET A 2 -2.75 -10.24 -25.43
CA MET A 2 -2.63 -9.61 -24.92
C MET A 2 -2.57 -8.97 -24.35
N THR A 3 -2.59 -9.10 -24.35
CA THR A 3 -2.65 -8.61 -23.71
C THR A 3 -2.26 -7.45 -23.28
N THR A 4 -2.06 -6.63 -23.72
CA THR A 4 -1.70 -5.58 -23.15
C THR A 4 -2.58 -5.07 -22.23
N ARG A 5 -2.18 -4.69 -21.12
CA ARG A 5 -3.01 -4.29 -20.14
C ARG A 5 -2.95 -2.86 -19.92
N PRO A 6 -4.03 -2.25 -19.42
CA PRO A 6 -4.03 -0.84 -19.13
C PRO A 6 -2.96 -0.43 -18.21
N ASN A 7 -2.54 -1.29 -17.33
CA ASN A 7 -1.53 -0.87 -16.40
C ASN A 7 -0.21 -0.64 -17.08
N ASP A 8 -0.04 -1.08 -18.29
CA ASP A 8 1.18 -0.77 -18.98
C ASP A 8 1.29 0.70 -19.27
N ARG A 9 0.20 1.45 -19.15
CA ARG A 9 0.25 2.83 -19.38
C ARG A 9 0.30 3.66 -18.17
N ARG A 10 0.53 3.07 -17.03
CA ARG A 10 0.59 3.83 -15.83
C ARG A 10 1.68 4.84 -15.86
N ARG A 11 1.39 6.01 -15.35
CA ARG A 11 2.38 7.02 -15.31
C ARG A 11 3.27 6.91 -14.13
N HIS A 12 2.76 6.36 -13.02
CA HIS A 12 3.55 6.25 -11.81
C HIS A 12 4.03 4.85 -11.64
N PRO A 13 5.25 4.66 -11.24
CA PRO A 13 5.73 3.31 -10.96
C PRO A 13 4.93 2.67 -9.87
N ARG A 14 4.53 1.48 -10.10
CA ARG A 14 3.82 0.69 -9.11
C ARG A 14 4.36 -0.70 -9.14
N SER A 15 4.34 -1.33 -8.00
CA SER A 15 4.82 -2.69 -7.89
C SER A 15 3.69 -3.56 -7.39
N ASP A 16 3.44 -4.62 -8.12
CA ASP A 16 2.43 -5.59 -7.72
C ASP A 16 3.10 -6.55 -6.78
N VAL A 17 3.22 -6.15 -5.53
CA VAL A 17 3.90 -6.97 -4.55
C VAL A 17 2.95 -7.28 -3.44
N SER A 18 3.19 -8.39 -2.80
CA SER A 18 2.36 -8.85 -1.72
C SER A 18 3.17 -8.84 -0.44
N TRP A 19 3.19 -7.68 0.21
CA TRP A 19 3.86 -7.54 1.49
C TRP A 19 2.83 -7.63 2.58
N LEU A 20 3.24 -8.13 3.72
CA LEU A 20 2.41 -8.02 4.89
C LEU A 20 2.43 -6.60 5.39
N VAL A 21 1.28 -6.15 5.85
CA VAL A 21 1.16 -4.80 6.39
C VAL A 21 0.23 -4.86 7.59
N VAL A 22 0.66 -4.25 8.69
CA VAL A 22 -0.19 -4.12 9.85
C VAL A 22 -0.83 -2.75 9.77
N VAL A 23 -2.15 -2.72 9.77
CA VAL A 23 -2.91 -1.49 9.71
C VAL A 23 -3.46 -1.21 11.09
N GLU A 24 -3.10 -0.06 11.65
CA GLU A 24 -3.63 0.35 12.95
C GLU A 24 -4.49 1.57 12.78
N ALA A 25 -5.74 1.46 13.15
CA ALA A 25 -6.69 2.55 13.04
C ALA A 25 -7.43 2.67 14.37
N GLY A 26 -7.10 3.69 15.13
CA GLY A 26 -7.63 3.82 16.47
C GLY A 26 -7.18 2.65 17.32
N LYS A 27 -8.12 1.94 17.89
CA LYS A 27 -7.80 0.78 18.71
C LYS A 27 -7.84 -0.51 17.94
N ARG A 28 -8.06 -0.45 16.64
CA ARG A 28 -8.19 -1.64 15.82
C ARG A 28 -6.89 -1.90 15.09
N ARG A 29 -6.63 -3.17 14.88
CA ARG A 29 -5.41 -3.58 14.22
C ARG A 29 -5.72 -4.74 13.32
N PHE A 30 -5.23 -4.67 12.09
CA PHE A 30 -5.47 -5.70 11.10
C PHE A 30 -4.16 -6.12 10.47
N LEU A 31 -4.03 -7.39 10.17
CA LEU A 31 -2.89 -7.87 9.38
C LEU A 31 -3.40 -8.13 7.97
N LEU A 32 -2.91 -7.37 7.03
CA LEU A 32 -3.38 -7.41 5.66
C LEU A 32 -2.21 -7.62 4.72
N GLN A 33 -2.51 -7.69 3.44
CA GLN A 33 -1.48 -7.83 2.43
C GLN A 33 -1.64 -6.75 1.39
N THR A 34 -0.53 -6.25 0.89
CA THR A 34 -0.60 -5.27 -0.18
C THR A 34 -0.94 -5.96 -1.49
N VAL A 35 -1.71 -5.27 -2.30
CA VAL A 35 -1.97 -5.66 -3.67
C VAL A 35 -1.05 -4.90 -4.58
N ASP A 36 -0.93 -3.61 -4.35
CA ASP A 36 0.08 -2.81 -5.04
C ASP A 36 0.48 -1.66 -4.12
N ILE A 37 1.59 -1.06 -4.42
CA ILE A 37 2.12 0.03 -3.61
C ILE A 37 2.86 0.99 -4.52
N SER A 38 2.73 2.27 -4.23
CA SER A 38 3.44 3.31 -4.93
C SER A 38 3.86 4.37 -3.91
N ALA A 39 4.48 5.43 -4.36
CA ALA A 39 4.90 6.48 -3.45
C ALA A 39 3.72 7.22 -2.83
N ARG A 40 2.54 7.11 -3.42
CA ARG A 40 1.39 7.87 -2.94
C ARG A 40 0.42 7.07 -2.12
N GLY A 41 0.39 5.79 -2.27
CA GLY A 41 -0.57 4.99 -1.55
C GLY A 41 -0.41 3.53 -1.81
N ALA A 42 -1.30 2.76 -1.22
CA ALA A 42 -1.26 1.32 -1.36
C ALA A 42 -2.67 0.77 -1.32
N LYS A 43 -2.87 -0.30 -2.06
CA LYS A 43 -4.10 -1.07 -1.94
C LYS A 43 -3.77 -2.33 -1.16
N VAL A 44 -4.64 -2.68 -0.23
CA VAL A 44 -4.45 -3.84 0.62
C VAL A 44 -5.71 -4.67 0.63
N ARG A 45 -5.58 -5.91 1.01
CA ARG A 45 -6.70 -6.82 1.17
C ARG A 45 -6.43 -7.80 2.28
N PRO A 46 -7.45 -8.46 2.81
CA PRO A 46 -8.84 -8.32 2.42
C PRO A 46 -9.42 -6.99 2.88
N ARG A 47 -10.66 -6.75 2.47
CA ARG A 47 -11.36 -5.56 2.87
C ARG A 47 -11.69 -5.64 4.36
N GLU A 48 -11.52 -4.52 5.04
CA GLU A 48 -11.91 -4.39 6.43
C GLU A 48 -12.87 -3.22 6.57
N ARG A 49 -13.54 -3.16 7.68
CA ARG A 49 -14.51 -2.10 7.90
C ARG A 49 -13.85 -0.88 8.43
N LEU A 50 -13.46 -0.01 7.56
CA LEU A 50 -12.91 1.29 7.90
C LEU A 50 -13.55 2.30 7.00
N ASP A 51 -13.97 3.41 7.59
CA ASP A 51 -14.62 4.46 6.81
C ASP A 51 -13.59 5.25 6.05
N ILE A 52 -14.02 5.76 4.90
CA ILE A 52 -13.19 6.64 4.10
C ILE A 52 -12.82 7.85 4.94
N GLY A 53 -11.56 8.23 4.88
CA GLY A 53 -11.04 9.32 5.68
C GLY A 53 -10.49 8.92 7.02
N THR A 54 -10.63 7.67 7.40
CA THR A 54 -10.11 7.21 8.68
C THR A 54 -8.59 7.25 8.67
N PRO A 55 -7.97 7.90 9.64
CA PRO A 55 -6.51 7.88 9.72
C PRO A 55 -6.02 6.53 10.21
N ALA A 56 -4.88 6.13 9.70
CA ALA A 56 -4.29 4.85 10.05
C ALA A 56 -2.78 4.92 9.99
N GLN A 57 -2.15 4.03 10.71
CA GLN A 57 -0.71 3.80 10.59
C GLN A 57 -0.52 2.49 9.89
N LEU A 58 0.26 2.50 8.84
CA LEU A 58 0.56 1.29 8.09
C LEU A 58 1.99 0.88 8.40
N ARG A 59 2.15 -0.34 8.86
CA ARG A 59 3.48 -0.85 9.10
C ARG A 59 3.78 -1.91 8.05
N PHE A 60 4.57 -1.54 7.09
CA PHE A 60 4.93 -2.44 6.00
C PHE A 60 6.08 -3.33 6.41
N ARG A 61 6.01 -4.57 5.99
CA ARG A 61 7.04 -5.56 6.27
C ARG A 61 7.54 -6.17 4.98
N PRO A 62 8.42 -5.47 4.28
CA PRO A 62 8.98 -6.02 3.05
C PRO A 62 9.80 -7.26 3.35
N PRO A 63 9.78 -8.25 2.48
CA PRO A 63 10.51 -9.48 2.74
C PRO A 63 12.00 -9.27 2.90
N ASP A 64 12.57 -8.41 2.09
CA ASP A 64 14.01 -8.22 2.12
C ASP A 64 14.42 -6.89 2.66
N GLY A 65 13.57 -6.19 3.31
CA GLY A 65 13.88 -4.85 3.76
C GLY A 65 13.51 -4.63 5.19
N THR A 66 13.84 -3.43 5.66
CA THR A 66 13.51 -3.05 7.02
C THR A 66 12.05 -2.62 7.09
N PRO A 67 11.31 -3.09 8.07
CA PRO A 67 9.94 -2.62 8.23
C PRO A 67 9.89 -1.12 8.44
N PHE A 68 8.84 -0.50 7.94
CA PHE A 68 8.70 0.95 8.09
C PHE A 68 7.23 1.31 8.24
N ASN A 69 7.00 2.43 8.91
CA ASN A 69 5.65 2.91 9.19
C ASN A 69 5.32 4.10 8.33
N VAL A 70 4.06 4.19 7.92
CA VAL A 70 3.60 5.30 7.12
C VAL A 70 2.24 5.73 7.62
N PRO A 71 2.06 7.01 7.95
CA PRO A 71 0.72 7.49 8.24
C PRO A 71 -0.10 7.59 6.96
N ALA A 72 -1.36 7.26 7.04
CA ALA A 72 -2.20 7.21 5.87
C ALA A 72 -3.65 7.47 6.23
N LEU A 73 -4.47 7.65 5.19
CA LEU A 73 -5.90 7.75 5.34
C LEU A 73 -6.54 6.70 4.46
N VAL A 74 -7.68 6.21 4.87
CA VAL A 74 -8.48 5.37 3.99
C VAL A 74 -8.99 6.25 2.86
N TRP A 75 -8.59 5.93 1.64
CA TRP A 75 -8.95 6.72 0.48
C TRP A 75 -10.26 6.23 -0.13
N ARG A 76 -10.41 4.94 -0.24
CA ARG A 76 -11.63 4.35 -0.73
C ARG A 76 -11.64 2.87 -0.42
N THR A 77 -12.82 2.29 -0.55
CA THR A 77 -12.98 0.87 -0.33
C THR A 77 -13.41 0.21 -1.61
N ASP A 78 -12.87 -0.94 -1.88
CA ASP A 78 -13.26 -1.75 -3.02
C ASP A 78 -13.96 -3.00 -2.51
N SER A 79 -14.49 -3.80 -3.42
CA SER A 79 -15.18 -5.00 -3.00
C SER A 79 -14.27 -5.97 -2.27
N ASP A 80 -12.99 -5.93 -2.56
CA ASP A 80 -12.04 -6.90 -2.00
C ASP A 80 -10.92 -6.29 -1.20
N GLY A 81 -10.94 -4.99 -0.98
CA GLY A 81 -9.84 -4.38 -0.26
C GLY A 81 -10.06 -2.94 0.09
N LEU A 82 -8.99 -2.33 0.56
CA LEU A 82 -8.96 -0.94 0.95
C LEU A 82 -7.82 -0.25 0.22
N ALA A 83 -8.05 0.98 -0.17
CA ALA A 83 -6.98 1.80 -0.73
C ALA A 83 -6.65 2.90 0.26
N PHE A 84 -5.36 3.05 0.54
CA PHE A 84 -4.86 4.07 1.44
C PHE A 84 -4.10 5.11 0.67
N LEU A 85 -4.26 6.34 1.08
CA LEU A 85 -3.47 7.46 0.58
C LEU A 85 -2.45 7.79 1.66
N PHE A 86 -1.18 7.81 1.29
CA PHE A 86 -0.13 8.10 2.26
C PHE A 86 -0.14 9.60 2.59
N MET A 87 0.14 9.87 3.84
CA MET A 87 0.28 11.24 4.29
C MET A 87 1.76 11.56 4.29
N GLY A 88 2.23 12.05 3.17
CA GLY A 88 3.63 12.37 3.04
C GLY A 88 4.30 11.55 1.96
N ASP A 89 5.52 11.93 1.67
CA ASP A 89 6.28 11.28 0.61
C ASP A 89 7.09 10.15 1.20
N ILE A 90 6.84 8.94 0.74
CA ILE A 90 7.54 7.78 1.26
C ILE A 90 8.51 7.21 0.25
N GLN A 91 8.82 7.96 -0.79
CA GLN A 91 9.64 7.43 -1.83
C GLN A 91 11.01 6.96 -1.34
N ASP A 92 11.60 7.69 -0.42
CA ASP A 92 12.87 7.27 0.14
C ASP A 92 12.77 5.98 0.90
N ARG A 93 11.69 5.80 1.62
CA ARG A 93 11.50 4.57 2.37
C ARG A 93 11.31 3.39 1.44
N LEU A 94 10.59 3.60 0.35
CA LEU A 94 10.39 2.53 -0.61
C LEU A 94 11.72 2.14 -1.25
N ARG A 95 12.53 3.12 -1.56
CA ARG A 95 13.82 2.83 -2.16
C ARG A 95 14.71 2.03 -1.24
N ARG A 96 14.67 2.36 0.04
CA ARG A 96 15.51 1.65 0.99
C ARG A 96 15.00 0.26 1.30
N SER A 97 13.69 0.08 1.25
CA SER A 97 13.12 -1.19 1.64
C SER A 97 13.25 -2.25 0.61
N GLY A 98 13.39 -1.87 -0.62
CA GLY A 98 13.50 -2.87 -1.64
C GLY A 98 13.86 -2.22 -2.92
N ARG A 99 14.20 -2.98 -3.84
CA ARG A 99 14.61 -2.47 -5.10
C ARG A 99 13.52 -2.49 -6.09
N LEU A 100 12.31 -2.77 -5.65
CA LEU A 100 11.23 -2.92 -6.57
C LEU A 100 10.89 -1.65 -7.28
N LEU A 101 11.12 -0.52 -6.67
CA LEU A 101 10.84 0.74 -7.32
C LEU A 101 12.04 1.33 -8.00
N ALA A 102 13.11 0.64 -8.00
CA ALA A 102 14.32 1.18 -8.56
C ALA A 102 14.40 1.01 -10.05
N SER A 103 13.59 0.24 -10.59
CA SER A 103 13.67 -0.02 -12.03
C SER A 103 13.02 1.06 -12.84
#